data_7206730d16ada7ec2e5d897163016cad
#
_entry.id   7206730d16ada7ec2e5d897163016cad
#
_cell.length_a   1.000
_cell.length_b   1.000
_cell.length_c   1.000
_cell.angle_alpha   90.00
_cell.angle_beta   90.00
_cell.angle_gamma   90.00
#
_symmetry.space_group_name_H-M   'P 1'
#
loop_
_entity.id
_entity.type
_entity.pdbx_description
1 polymer ?
#
loop_
_entity_poly.entity_id
_entity_poly.type
_entity_poly.pdbx_seq_one_letter_code
_entity_poly.pdbx_strand_id
1 'polypeptide(L)'
;MSESTFQPPPVVSRDEWTAARRELLAKEKEATRAGDALNAARRRLPMVEIEKEYAFEGPDGRATLPDLFEGRRQLIVYHFMFDPEWDEGCSGCSHVADNIPELAHLHARDTTLVMVSRAPLAKIEAFKARMGWTMPWYSSHGSDFNYDFHATTDESVAPVEYNFRDKGTLEEHGETYHVKGEQPGASVFLRDGGRIFHTYSTYGRGLDILLTTHHYLDLTPFGRGEGWGGMPDLGGQGMGWLKHHDRYAAEAESHCCGSAADAAREPAHV
;
A
#
# COMPACT_ATOMS: atom_id res chain seq x y z
N MET A 1 -6.78 -9.52 -27.55
CA MET A 1 -7.43 -8.74 -26.48
C MET A 1 -8.83 -9.30 -26.32
N SER A 2 -9.14 -9.99 -25.23
CA SER A 2 -10.51 -10.43 -24.96
C SER A 2 -11.33 -9.16 -24.68
N GLU A 3 -12.41 -8.95 -25.43
CA GLU A 3 -13.35 -7.87 -25.16
C GLU A 3 -13.83 -8.06 -23.70
N SER A 4 -13.55 -7.07 -22.85
CA SER A 4 -14.10 -7.00 -21.50
C SER A 4 -15.63 -7.09 -21.63
N THR A 5 -16.25 -8.10 -21.01
CA THR A 5 -17.71 -8.28 -21.00
C THR A 5 -18.41 -7.27 -20.07
N PHE A 6 -17.86 -6.06 -19.92
CA PHE A 6 -18.49 -5.02 -19.12
C PHE A 6 -19.86 -4.64 -19.71
N GLN A 7 -20.91 -4.90 -18.95
CA GLN A 7 -22.23 -4.40 -19.27
C GLN A 7 -22.47 -3.08 -18.49
N PRO A 8 -22.61 -1.95 -19.19
CA PRO A 8 -22.89 -0.69 -18.53
C PRO A 8 -24.23 -0.76 -17.79
N PRO A 9 -24.36 -0.04 -16.67
CA PRO A 9 -25.64 0.08 -15.98
C PRO A 9 -26.75 0.62 -16.92
N PRO A 10 -28.04 0.33 -16.64
CA PRO A 10 -29.13 0.78 -17.49
C PRO A 10 -29.25 2.30 -17.52
N VAL A 11 -29.59 2.84 -18.69
CA VAL A 11 -29.93 4.26 -18.84
C VAL A 11 -31.36 4.47 -18.38
N VAL A 12 -31.58 5.35 -17.42
CA VAL A 12 -32.89 5.60 -16.81
C VAL A 12 -33.20 7.13 -16.76
N SER A 13 -34.40 7.50 -16.40
CA SER A 13 -34.75 8.90 -16.14
C SER A 13 -34.00 9.49 -14.95
N ARG A 14 -33.93 10.81 -14.84
CA ARG A 14 -33.33 11.50 -13.68
C ARG A 14 -34.03 11.14 -12.37
N ASP A 15 -35.35 10.99 -12.39
CA ASP A 15 -36.12 10.68 -11.19
C ASP A 15 -35.87 9.24 -10.71
N GLU A 16 -35.84 8.28 -11.62
CA GLU A 16 -35.46 6.89 -11.31
C GLU A 16 -34.03 6.79 -10.78
N TRP A 17 -33.08 7.49 -11.43
CA TRP A 17 -31.71 7.56 -10.93
C TRP A 17 -31.64 8.16 -9.53
N THR A 18 -32.38 9.25 -9.29
CA THR A 18 -32.39 9.91 -7.97
C THR A 18 -32.97 8.98 -6.88
N ALA A 19 -33.99 8.21 -7.22
CA ALA A 19 -34.56 7.22 -6.29
C ALA A 19 -33.51 6.15 -5.92
N ALA A 20 -32.90 5.52 -6.91
CA ALA A 20 -31.84 4.51 -6.71
C ALA A 20 -30.64 5.10 -5.95
N ARG A 21 -30.23 6.35 -6.26
CA ARG A 21 -29.13 7.03 -5.56
C ARG A 21 -29.42 7.28 -4.07
N ARG A 22 -30.68 7.55 -3.72
CA ARG A 22 -31.09 7.70 -2.32
C ARG A 22 -31.01 6.36 -1.54
N GLU A 23 -31.35 5.25 -2.17
CA GLU A 23 -31.22 3.92 -1.56
C GLU A 23 -29.74 3.59 -1.31
N LEU A 24 -28.86 3.86 -2.30
CA LEU A 24 -27.42 3.69 -2.13
C LEU A 24 -26.88 4.58 -1.02
N LEU A 25 -27.32 5.85 -0.91
CA LEU A 25 -26.91 6.77 0.16
C LEU A 25 -27.21 6.20 1.57
N ALA A 26 -28.31 5.47 1.73
CA ALA A 26 -28.63 4.83 3.01
C ALA A 26 -27.54 3.81 3.41
N LYS A 27 -27.12 2.97 2.45
CA LYS A 27 -26.02 1.99 2.64
C LYS A 27 -24.68 2.66 2.92
N GLU A 28 -24.36 3.74 2.20
CA GLU A 28 -23.14 4.53 2.43
C GLU A 28 -23.09 5.09 3.85
N LYS A 29 -24.21 5.59 4.37
CA LYS A 29 -24.30 6.06 5.75
C LYS A 29 -24.14 4.93 6.78
N GLU A 30 -24.61 3.74 6.48
CA GLU A 30 -24.39 2.56 7.31
C GLU A 30 -22.92 2.16 7.34
N ALA A 31 -22.26 2.12 6.17
CA ALA A 31 -20.83 1.85 6.06
C ALA A 31 -20.00 2.90 6.83
N THR A 32 -20.36 4.20 6.74
CA THR A 32 -19.70 5.27 7.50
C THR A 32 -19.80 5.01 9.01
N ARG A 33 -21.00 4.72 9.53
CA ARG A 33 -21.20 4.43 10.96
C ARG A 33 -20.44 3.17 11.41
N ALA A 34 -20.40 2.14 10.56
CA ALA A 34 -19.62 0.93 10.83
C ALA A 34 -18.12 1.24 10.89
N GLY A 35 -17.61 2.07 9.97
CA GLY A 35 -16.23 2.56 9.96
C GLY A 35 -15.88 3.35 11.23
N ASP A 36 -16.77 4.25 11.68
CA ASP A 36 -16.60 5.01 12.93
C ASP A 36 -16.54 4.08 14.16
N ALA A 37 -17.40 3.07 14.21
CA ALA A 37 -17.42 2.07 15.28
C ALA A 37 -16.12 1.23 15.29
N LEU A 38 -15.63 0.81 14.12
CA LEU A 38 -14.38 0.09 13.97
C LEU A 38 -13.18 0.97 14.43
N ASN A 39 -13.15 2.24 14.02
CA ASN A 39 -12.11 3.19 14.46
C ASN A 39 -12.13 3.40 15.97
N ALA A 40 -13.33 3.46 16.57
CA ALA A 40 -13.47 3.53 18.03
C ALA A 40 -12.99 2.25 18.73
N ALA A 41 -13.23 1.07 18.14
CA ALA A 41 -12.72 -0.21 18.64
C ALA A 41 -11.20 -0.27 18.58
N ARG A 42 -10.59 0.13 17.44
CA ARG A 42 -9.13 0.18 17.26
C ARG A 42 -8.46 1.03 18.34
N ARG A 43 -9.02 2.20 18.68
CA ARG A 43 -8.49 3.06 19.75
C ARG A 43 -8.59 2.48 21.17
N ARG A 44 -9.30 1.38 21.35
CA ARG A 44 -9.45 0.66 22.64
C ARG A 44 -8.65 -0.63 22.71
N LEU A 45 -7.88 -0.96 21.66
CA LEU A 45 -6.98 -2.10 21.72
C LEU A 45 -5.98 -1.92 22.86
N PRO A 46 -5.65 -2.98 23.60
CA PRO A 46 -4.56 -2.93 24.56
C PRO A 46 -3.23 -2.66 23.84
N MET A 47 -2.29 -2.06 24.54
CA MET A 47 -0.96 -1.72 24.03
C MET A 47 0.08 -2.68 24.58
N VAL A 48 1.15 -2.92 23.82
CA VAL A 48 2.32 -3.70 24.25
C VAL A 48 3.51 -2.74 24.37
N GLU A 49 4.16 -2.71 25.53
CA GLU A 49 5.39 -1.93 25.73
C GLU A 49 6.54 -2.52 24.92
N ILE A 50 7.27 -1.67 24.21
CA ILE A 50 8.44 -2.04 23.44
C ILE A 50 9.68 -1.77 24.29
N GLU A 51 10.29 -2.83 24.81
CA GLU A 51 11.51 -2.78 25.62
C GLU A 51 12.77 -3.01 24.76
N LYS A 52 12.61 -3.65 23.59
CA LYS A 52 13.72 -3.95 22.67
C LYS A 52 14.17 -2.70 21.95
N GLU A 53 15.47 -2.48 21.92
CA GLU A 53 16.07 -1.40 21.14
C GLU A 53 16.21 -1.81 19.67
N TYR A 54 15.74 -0.95 18.76
CA TYR A 54 15.90 -1.11 17.32
C TYR A 54 16.80 0.00 16.78
N ALA A 55 17.69 -0.39 15.87
CA ALA A 55 18.55 0.52 15.15
C ALA A 55 18.15 0.59 13.68
N PHE A 56 18.20 1.78 13.14
CA PHE A 56 17.92 2.10 11.73
C PHE A 56 19.05 2.97 11.17
N GLU A 57 19.16 2.99 9.85
CA GLU A 57 19.95 3.98 9.14
C GLU A 57 19.00 4.95 8.41
N GLY A 58 19.19 6.23 8.60
CA GLY A 58 18.43 7.29 7.95
C GLY A 58 19.36 8.32 7.29
N PRO A 59 18.80 9.34 6.62
CA PRO A 59 19.58 10.34 5.91
C PRO A 59 20.57 11.11 6.82
N ASP A 60 20.25 11.24 8.11
CA ASP A 60 21.10 11.90 9.11
C ASP A 60 22.00 10.91 9.87
N GLY A 61 22.11 9.65 9.41
CA GLY A 61 22.89 8.58 10.03
C GLY A 61 22.05 7.63 10.86
N ARG A 62 22.66 7.05 11.91
CA ARG A 62 22.00 6.07 12.77
C ARG A 62 20.86 6.69 13.56
N ALA A 63 19.71 6.03 13.53
CA ALA A 63 18.51 6.39 14.28
C ALA A 63 18.03 5.20 15.14
N THR A 64 17.25 5.49 16.16
CA THR A 64 16.56 4.52 17.02
C THR A 64 15.04 4.65 16.84
N LEU A 65 14.26 3.70 17.36
CA LEU A 65 12.79 3.80 17.30
C LEU A 65 12.26 5.10 17.93
N PRO A 66 12.77 5.59 19.09
CA PRO A 66 12.43 6.93 19.60
C PRO A 66 12.67 8.10 18.63
N ASP A 67 13.75 8.03 17.83
CA ASP A 67 14.12 9.11 16.90
C ASP A 67 13.11 9.21 15.74
N LEU A 68 12.54 8.07 15.29
CA LEU A 68 11.54 8.04 14.23
C LEU A 68 10.25 8.82 14.54
N PHE A 69 9.98 9.09 15.81
CA PHE A 69 8.86 9.94 16.22
C PHE A 69 9.06 11.43 15.90
N GLU A 70 10.29 11.87 15.63
CA GLU A 70 10.62 13.28 15.34
C GLU A 70 10.05 14.25 16.38
N GLY A 71 10.06 13.85 17.65
CA GLY A 71 9.52 14.65 18.76
C GLY A 71 8.02 14.52 19.00
N ARG A 72 7.27 13.88 18.10
CA ARG A 72 5.80 13.69 18.23
C ARG A 72 5.46 12.50 19.10
N ARG A 73 4.20 12.39 19.50
CA ARG A 73 3.73 11.30 20.39
C ARG A 73 3.29 10.06 19.64
N GLN A 74 2.91 10.16 18.39
CA GLN A 74 2.41 9.03 17.59
C GLN A 74 3.31 8.81 16.38
N LEU A 75 3.54 7.53 16.07
CA LEU A 75 4.32 7.12 14.92
C LEU A 75 3.56 6.06 14.13
N ILE A 76 3.47 6.26 12.83
CA ILE A 76 3.04 5.26 11.87
C ILE A 76 4.27 4.83 11.07
N VAL A 77 4.57 3.54 11.08
CA VAL A 77 5.61 2.93 10.25
C VAL A 77 4.92 2.15 9.14
N TYR A 78 5.17 2.51 7.89
CA TYR A 78 4.81 1.70 6.75
C TYR A 78 5.98 0.78 6.39
N HIS A 79 5.78 -0.53 6.49
CA HIS A 79 6.74 -1.55 6.11
C HIS A 79 6.72 -1.71 4.59
N PHE A 80 7.65 -1.05 3.93
CA PHE A 80 7.78 -1.08 2.49
C PHE A 80 8.67 -2.25 2.07
N MET A 81 8.15 -3.14 1.24
CA MET A 81 8.89 -4.32 0.76
C MET A 81 10.04 -3.91 -0.18
N PHE A 82 11.24 -3.98 0.33
CA PHE A 82 12.46 -3.79 -0.44
C PHE A 82 13.56 -4.66 0.18
N ASP A 83 13.71 -5.86 -0.39
CA ASP A 83 14.72 -6.82 0.03
C ASP A 83 16.12 -6.30 -0.30
N PRO A 84 17.14 -6.58 0.53
CA PRO A 84 18.53 -6.21 0.23
C PRO A 84 19.03 -6.66 -1.13
N GLU A 85 18.55 -7.79 -1.65
CA GLU A 85 18.96 -8.36 -2.93
C GLU A 85 18.16 -7.80 -4.13
N TRP A 86 17.05 -7.10 -3.92
CA TRP A 86 16.26 -6.55 -5.03
C TRP A 86 16.91 -5.29 -5.60
N ASP A 87 16.77 -5.11 -6.90
CA ASP A 87 17.24 -3.89 -7.58
C ASP A 87 16.27 -2.71 -7.41
N GLU A 88 15.00 -3.00 -7.17
CA GLU A 88 13.90 -2.02 -7.03
C GLU A 88 12.95 -2.42 -5.92
N GLY A 89 12.30 -1.42 -5.33
CA GLY A 89 11.21 -1.66 -4.37
C GLY A 89 9.96 -2.25 -5.04
N CYS A 90 9.12 -2.90 -4.25
CA CYS A 90 7.87 -3.51 -4.70
C CYS A 90 6.93 -2.47 -5.35
N SER A 91 6.33 -2.79 -6.51
CA SER A 91 5.38 -1.90 -7.20
C SER A 91 4.11 -1.62 -6.39
N GLY A 92 3.58 -2.62 -5.69
CA GLY A 92 2.41 -2.45 -4.81
C GLY A 92 2.72 -1.52 -3.63
N CYS A 93 3.91 -1.66 -3.00
CA CYS A 93 4.34 -0.73 -1.96
C CYS A 93 4.62 0.67 -2.51
N SER A 94 5.13 0.77 -3.74
CA SER A 94 5.30 2.05 -4.43
C SER A 94 3.96 2.75 -4.63
N HIS A 95 2.91 1.99 -4.98
CA HIS A 95 1.56 2.52 -5.05
C HIS A 95 1.07 3.07 -3.70
N VAL A 96 1.35 2.39 -2.59
CA VAL A 96 1.05 2.94 -1.25
C VAL A 96 1.84 4.23 -0.99
N ALA A 97 3.13 4.26 -1.33
CA ALA A 97 3.99 5.44 -1.15
C ALA A 97 3.47 6.64 -1.96
N ASP A 98 2.99 6.42 -3.19
CA ASP A 98 2.36 7.46 -4.03
C ASP A 98 1.05 8.00 -3.44
N ASN A 99 0.43 7.28 -2.51
CA ASN A 99 -0.80 7.69 -1.83
C ASN A 99 -0.55 8.28 -0.43
N ILE A 100 0.71 8.43 0.00
CA ILE A 100 1.01 9.10 1.28
C ILE A 100 0.60 10.58 1.17
N PRO A 101 -0.23 11.08 2.14
CA PRO A 101 -0.71 12.45 2.09
C PRO A 101 0.40 13.45 2.45
N GLU A 102 0.12 14.75 2.25
CA GLU A 102 0.95 15.81 2.80
C GLU A 102 1.11 15.66 4.31
N LEU A 103 2.36 15.43 4.77
CA LEU A 103 2.67 15.06 6.15
C LEU A 103 2.33 16.16 7.16
N ALA A 104 2.28 17.43 6.74
CA ALA A 104 1.91 18.55 7.61
C ALA A 104 0.56 18.33 8.32
N HIS A 105 -0.39 17.64 7.68
CA HIS A 105 -1.69 17.31 8.29
C HIS A 105 -1.56 16.28 9.42
N LEU A 106 -0.69 15.28 9.27
CA LEU A 106 -0.39 14.31 10.32
C LEU A 106 0.40 14.96 11.46
N HIS A 107 1.42 15.77 11.12
CA HIS A 107 2.22 16.51 12.08
C HIS A 107 1.37 17.43 12.96
N ALA A 108 0.37 18.12 12.39
CA ALA A 108 -0.59 18.94 13.13
C ALA A 108 -1.47 18.13 14.11
N ARG A 109 -1.45 16.79 14.02
CA ARG A 109 -2.13 15.84 14.91
C ARG A 109 -1.15 15.00 15.72
N ASP A 110 0.06 15.56 15.96
CA ASP A 110 1.10 14.94 16.79
C ASP A 110 1.46 13.51 16.31
N THR A 111 1.48 13.31 14.99
CA THR A 111 1.69 12.02 14.34
C THR A 111 2.78 12.14 13.29
N THR A 112 3.79 11.27 13.37
CA THR A 112 4.82 11.07 12.34
C THR A 112 4.45 9.87 11.50
N LEU A 113 4.72 9.90 10.21
CA LEU A 113 4.68 8.76 9.31
C LEU A 113 6.04 8.60 8.65
N VAL A 114 6.58 7.38 8.71
CA VAL A 114 7.83 7.01 8.05
C VAL A 114 7.67 5.71 7.29
N MET A 115 8.51 5.50 6.29
CA MET A 115 8.68 4.19 5.68
C MET A 115 9.90 3.50 6.27
N VAL A 116 9.85 2.16 6.36
CA VAL A 116 10.98 1.31 6.76
C VAL A 116 11.10 0.14 5.79
N SER A 117 12.33 -0.19 5.38
CA SER A 117 12.67 -1.33 4.52
C SER A 117 13.97 -1.98 4.96
N ARG A 118 14.17 -3.27 4.61
CA ARG A 118 15.44 -3.98 4.86
C ARG A 118 16.54 -3.68 3.85
N ALA A 119 16.24 -3.07 2.70
CA ALA A 119 17.27 -2.66 1.76
C ALA A 119 18.29 -1.72 2.43
N PRO A 120 19.59 -1.79 2.06
CA PRO A 120 20.59 -0.82 2.51
C PRO A 120 20.18 0.61 2.14
N LEU A 121 20.52 1.58 3.00
CA LEU A 121 20.11 2.99 2.83
C LEU A 121 20.45 3.55 1.45
N ALA A 122 21.62 3.22 0.90
CA ALA A 122 22.03 3.70 -0.43
C ALA A 122 21.07 3.25 -1.55
N LYS A 123 20.50 2.03 -1.48
CA LYS A 123 19.47 1.55 -2.42
C LYS A 123 18.16 2.32 -2.21
N ILE A 124 17.76 2.52 -0.96
CA ILE A 124 16.55 3.27 -0.60
C ILE A 124 16.62 4.70 -1.16
N GLU A 125 17.71 5.41 -0.93
CA GLU A 125 17.89 6.80 -1.38
C GLU A 125 17.90 6.91 -2.92
N ALA A 126 18.55 5.99 -3.61
CA ALA A 126 18.56 5.96 -5.08
C ALA A 126 17.13 5.73 -5.63
N PHE A 127 16.39 4.79 -5.06
CA PHE A 127 15.03 4.48 -5.49
C PHE A 127 14.06 5.61 -5.14
N LYS A 128 14.16 6.18 -3.93
CA LYS A 128 13.40 7.35 -3.48
C LYS A 128 13.60 8.56 -4.42
N ALA A 129 14.85 8.84 -4.79
CA ALA A 129 15.17 9.91 -5.71
C ALA A 129 14.57 9.68 -7.12
N ARG A 130 14.66 8.45 -7.65
CA ARG A 130 14.02 8.07 -8.91
C ARG A 130 12.52 8.32 -8.90
N MET A 131 11.86 7.94 -7.80
CA MET A 131 10.41 8.08 -7.64
C MET A 131 9.98 9.50 -7.24
N GLY A 132 10.91 10.43 -6.98
CA GLY A 132 10.59 11.79 -6.59
C GLY A 132 9.93 11.93 -5.22
N TRP A 133 10.06 10.93 -4.36
CA TRP A 133 9.45 10.93 -3.02
C TRP A 133 10.24 11.75 -2.02
N THR A 134 9.54 12.39 -1.10
CA THR A 134 10.13 13.26 -0.06
C THR A 134 9.92 12.73 1.36
N MET A 135 8.99 11.78 1.57
CA MET A 135 8.70 11.24 2.89
C MET A 135 9.93 10.59 3.54
N PRO A 136 10.05 10.61 4.88
CA PRO A 136 11.13 9.93 5.59
C PRO A 136 11.12 8.42 5.33
N TRP A 137 12.29 7.87 4.99
CA TRP A 137 12.44 6.45 4.74
C TRP A 137 13.75 5.94 5.36
N TYR A 138 13.66 4.96 6.23
CA TYR A 138 14.76 4.39 7.00
C TYR A 138 15.06 2.98 6.58
N SER A 139 16.35 2.60 6.64
CA SER A 139 16.79 1.22 6.49
C SER A 139 16.81 0.52 7.85
N SER A 140 16.17 -0.64 7.93
CA SER A 140 16.29 -1.59 9.04
C SER A 140 17.30 -2.70 8.74
N HIS A 141 18.20 -2.51 7.78
CA HIS A 141 19.20 -3.50 7.40
C HIS A 141 20.05 -3.92 8.61
N GLY A 142 20.12 -5.23 8.86
CA GLY A 142 20.81 -5.77 10.03
C GLY A 142 20.08 -5.63 11.36
N SER A 143 18.83 -5.16 11.36
CA SER A 143 17.96 -5.07 12.54
C SER A 143 16.89 -6.16 12.50
N ASP A 144 16.44 -6.62 13.67
CA ASP A 144 15.33 -7.58 13.79
C ASP A 144 13.95 -6.94 13.60
N PHE A 145 13.88 -5.61 13.41
CA PHE A 145 12.61 -4.86 13.41
C PHE A 145 11.56 -5.44 12.47
N ASN A 146 11.93 -5.73 11.23
CA ASN A 146 10.97 -6.27 10.26
C ASN A 146 10.47 -7.67 10.64
N TYR A 147 11.31 -8.51 11.26
CA TYR A 147 10.91 -9.84 11.73
C TYR A 147 9.96 -9.74 12.91
N ASP A 148 10.27 -8.90 13.90
CA ASP A 148 9.45 -8.71 15.10
C ASP A 148 8.07 -8.09 14.79
N PHE A 149 7.93 -7.37 13.69
CA PHE A 149 6.66 -6.80 13.21
C PHE A 149 6.09 -7.54 11.99
N HIS A 150 6.49 -8.79 11.76
CA HIS A 150 5.99 -9.68 10.70
C HIS A 150 6.00 -9.06 9.29
N ALA A 151 6.89 -8.11 9.06
CA ALA A 151 7.13 -7.46 7.77
C ALA A 151 8.23 -8.14 6.95
N THR A 152 8.87 -9.15 7.51
CA THR A 152 9.71 -10.13 6.83
C THR A 152 9.48 -11.48 7.47
N THR A 153 9.24 -12.49 6.66
CA THR A 153 9.04 -13.87 7.10
C THR A 153 10.22 -14.73 6.66
N ASP A 154 10.87 -15.39 7.62
CA ASP A 154 11.92 -16.38 7.37
C ASP A 154 11.98 -17.35 8.55
N GLU A 155 11.59 -18.60 8.31
CA GLU A 155 11.53 -19.66 9.36
C GLU A 155 12.90 -19.95 9.99
N SER A 156 13.99 -19.62 9.31
CA SER A 156 15.34 -19.77 9.87
C SER A 156 15.68 -18.69 10.92
N VAL A 157 14.93 -17.60 10.98
CA VAL A 157 15.12 -16.47 11.91
C VAL A 157 14.06 -16.49 13.01
N ALA A 158 12.79 -16.63 12.65
CA ALA A 158 11.66 -16.61 13.59
C ALA A 158 10.51 -17.49 13.06
N PRO A 159 9.59 -17.96 13.93
CA PRO A 159 8.37 -18.61 13.47
C PRO A 159 7.61 -17.72 12.49
N VAL A 160 7.16 -18.32 11.36
CA VAL A 160 6.42 -17.59 10.33
C VAL A 160 5.03 -17.24 10.84
N GLU A 161 4.75 -15.96 10.88
CA GLU A 161 3.42 -15.40 11.10
C GLU A 161 3.22 -14.20 10.17
N TYR A 162 2.07 -14.13 9.50
CA TYR A 162 1.67 -12.97 8.74
C TYR A 162 0.17 -12.74 8.87
N ASN A 163 -0.23 -11.48 9.08
CA ASN A 163 -1.62 -11.10 9.26
C ASN A 163 -2.34 -11.96 10.33
N PHE A 164 -1.64 -12.23 11.45
CA PHE A 164 -2.10 -13.04 12.59
C PHE A 164 -2.41 -14.51 12.23
N ARG A 165 -1.78 -15.06 11.19
CA ARG A 165 -1.89 -16.45 10.78
C ARG A 165 -0.49 -17.08 10.75
N ASP A 166 -0.39 -18.28 11.30
CA ASP A 166 0.82 -19.08 11.24
C ASP A 166 1.06 -19.69 9.85
N LYS A 167 2.24 -20.28 9.65
CA LYS A 167 2.64 -20.92 8.39
C LYS A 167 1.63 -21.94 7.91
N GLY A 168 1.16 -22.83 8.81
CA GLY A 168 0.21 -23.89 8.43
C GLY A 168 -1.09 -23.31 7.89
N THR A 169 -1.64 -22.33 8.57
CA THR A 169 -2.85 -21.61 8.13
C THR A 169 -2.66 -20.90 6.79
N LEU A 170 -1.50 -20.25 6.56
CA LEU A 170 -1.17 -19.60 5.29
C LEU A 170 -1.11 -20.63 4.15
N GLU A 171 -0.45 -21.77 4.36
CA GLU A 171 -0.33 -22.85 3.37
C GLU A 171 -1.69 -23.49 3.06
N GLU A 172 -2.53 -23.74 4.06
CA GLU A 172 -3.90 -24.26 3.89
C GLU A 172 -4.79 -23.35 3.03
N HIS A 173 -4.57 -22.03 3.11
CA HIS A 173 -5.31 -21.04 2.31
C HIS A 173 -4.65 -20.74 0.95
N GLY A 174 -3.53 -21.40 0.60
CA GLY A 174 -2.79 -21.16 -0.64
C GLY A 174 -2.03 -19.85 -0.69
N GLU A 175 -1.84 -19.20 0.46
CA GLU A 175 -1.15 -17.92 0.63
C GLU A 175 0.37 -18.12 0.83
N THR A 176 0.98 -19.06 0.12
CA THR A 176 2.38 -19.50 0.29
C THR A 176 3.41 -18.39 0.03
N TYR A 177 3.03 -17.34 -0.69
CA TYR A 177 3.89 -16.18 -0.93
C TYR A 177 4.14 -15.35 0.34
N HIS A 178 3.36 -15.55 1.41
CA HIS A 178 3.58 -14.92 2.70
C HIS A 178 4.48 -15.73 3.66
N VAL A 179 4.89 -16.94 3.24
CA VAL A 179 5.70 -17.83 4.11
C VAL A 179 7.17 -17.42 4.14
N LYS A 180 7.68 -16.76 3.10
CA LYS A 180 9.08 -16.33 3.04
C LYS A 180 9.25 -15.03 2.26
N GLY A 181 10.06 -14.13 2.80
CA GLY A 181 10.48 -12.88 2.17
C GLY A 181 9.80 -11.64 2.76
N GLU A 182 9.91 -10.51 2.07
CA GLU A 182 9.35 -9.24 2.51
C GLU A 182 7.83 -9.25 2.45
N GLN A 183 7.21 -8.63 3.44
CA GLN A 183 5.75 -8.53 3.57
C GLN A 183 5.32 -7.08 3.79
N PRO A 184 4.22 -6.60 3.16
CA PRO A 184 3.73 -5.26 3.38
C PRO A 184 2.93 -5.19 4.68
N GLY A 185 3.07 -4.08 5.40
CA GLY A 185 2.32 -3.85 6.64
C GLY A 185 2.39 -2.39 7.08
N ALA A 186 1.60 -2.06 8.09
CA ALA A 186 1.71 -0.79 8.80
C ALA A 186 1.59 -1.04 10.30
N SER A 187 2.54 -0.49 11.07
CA SER A 187 2.55 -0.57 12.53
C SER A 187 2.45 0.81 13.14
N VAL A 188 1.72 0.91 14.24
CA VAL A 188 1.44 2.19 14.92
C VAL A 188 1.95 2.12 16.35
N PHE A 189 2.65 3.19 16.74
CA PHE A 189 3.26 3.30 18.07
C PHE A 189 2.82 4.59 18.75
N LEU A 190 2.77 4.54 20.07
CA LEU A 190 2.54 5.67 20.96
C LEU A 190 3.74 5.84 21.88
N ARG A 191 4.21 7.09 22.06
CA ARG A 191 5.19 7.45 23.07
C ARG A 191 4.49 8.18 24.22
N ASP A 192 4.62 7.64 25.42
CA ASP A 192 4.08 8.24 26.63
C ASP A 192 5.02 8.01 27.82
N GLY A 193 5.30 9.09 28.58
CA GLY A 193 6.17 9.04 29.76
C GLY A 193 7.59 8.51 29.50
N GLY A 194 8.12 8.69 28.29
CA GLY A 194 9.45 8.17 27.88
C GLY A 194 9.43 6.70 27.43
N ARG A 195 8.30 6.00 27.53
CA ARG A 195 8.08 4.63 27.05
C ARG A 195 7.43 4.64 25.68
N ILE A 196 7.65 3.55 24.92
CA ILE A 196 7.05 3.35 23.60
C ILE A 196 6.14 2.12 23.68
N PHE A 197 4.96 2.25 23.09
CA PHE A 197 3.96 1.19 23.04
C PHE A 197 3.58 0.90 21.59
N HIS A 198 3.53 -0.37 21.21
CA HIS A 198 2.88 -0.83 20.00
C HIS A 198 1.36 -0.87 20.24
N THR A 199 0.61 -0.18 19.41
CA THR A 199 -0.84 0.00 19.61
C THR A 199 -1.68 -0.70 18.54
N TYR A 200 -1.13 -0.90 17.33
CA TYR A 200 -1.86 -1.48 16.22
C TYR A 200 -0.91 -1.93 15.11
N SER A 201 -1.25 -3.02 14.44
CA SER A 201 -0.68 -3.39 13.14
C SER A 201 -1.77 -3.87 12.19
N THR A 202 -1.54 -3.68 10.89
CA THR A 202 -2.41 -4.17 9.83
C THR A 202 -1.58 -4.59 8.61
N TYR A 203 -2.09 -5.58 7.88
CA TYR A 203 -1.38 -6.25 6.79
C TYR A 203 -2.34 -6.54 5.64
N GLY A 204 -1.80 -6.90 4.47
CA GLY A 204 -2.59 -7.29 3.32
C GLY A 204 -3.67 -6.26 2.98
N ARG A 205 -4.90 -6.71 2.82
CA ARG A 205 -6.02 -5.81 2.50
C ARG A 205 -6.41 -4.83 3.62
N GLY A 206 -5.92 -5.01 4.84
CA GLY A 206 -6.04 -3.99 5.88
C GLY A 206 -5.32 -2.69 5.54
N LEU A 207 -4.43 -2.69 4.54
CA LEU A 207 -3.76 -1.51 4.00
C LEU A 207 -4.61 -0.73 2.98
N ASP A 208 -5.75 -1.25 2.51
CA ASP A 208 -6.62 -0.57 1.53
C ASP A 208 -7.00 0.83 1.99
N ILE A 209 -7.16 1.04 3.29
CA ILE A 209 -7.44 2.36 3.89
C ILE A 209 -6.38 3.42 3.56
N LEU A 210 -5.15 3.02 3.22
CA LEU A 210 -4.05 3.90 2.85
C LEU A 210 -4.00 4.20 1.34
N LEU A 211 -4.85 3.56 0.53
CA LEU A 211 -4.84 3.61 -0.92
C LEU A 211 -5.93 4.54 -1.46
N THR A 212 -5.69 5.84 -1.41
CA THR A 212 -6.67 6.83 -1.91
C THR A 212 -6.98 6.67 -3.39
N THR A 213 -6.02 6.22 -4.22
CA THR A 213 -6.26 5.88 -5.62
C THR A 213 -7.36 4.82 -5.78
N HIS A 214 -7.34 3.77 -4.94
CA HIS A 214 -8.40 2.76 -4.96
C HIS A 214 -9.76 3.36 -4.60
N HIS A 215 -9.82 4.27 -3.62
CA HIS A 215 -11.07 4.95 -3.25
C HIS A 215 -11.63 5.80 -4.40
N TYR A 216 -10.76 6.45 -5.21
CA TYR A 216 -11.21 7.16 -6.42
C TYR A 216 -11.73 6.19 -7.48
N LEU A 217 -11.03 5.09 -7.73
CA LEU A 217 -11.46 4.08 -8.70
C LEU A 217 -12.78 3.45 -8.29
N ASP A 218 -12.99 3.16 -7.01
CA ASP A 218 -14.25 2.60 -6.46
C ASP A 218 -15.47 3.52 -6.69
N LEU A 219 -15.29 4.81 -7.00
CA LEU A 219 -16.36 5.72 -7.40
C LEU A 219 -16.75 5.58 -8.88
N THR A 220 -15.95 4.90 -9.69
CA THR A 220 -16.12 4.78 -11.14
C THR A 220 -16.89 3.52 -11.51
N PRO A 221 -17.56 3.47 -12.70
CA PRO A 221 -18.27 2.26 -13.14
C PRO A 221 -17.41 1.02 -13.30
N PHE A 222 -16.11 1.17 -13.60
CA PHE A 222 -15.20 0.05 -13.74
C PHE A 222 -14.57 -0.39 -12.41
N GLY A 223 -14.65 0.45 -11.37
CA GLY A 223 -13.93 0.20 -10.13
C GLY A 223 -12.42 0.11 -10.37
N ARG A 224 -11.75 -0.81 -9.68
CA ARG A 224 -10.31 -1.08 -9.83
C ARG A 224 -9.98 -1.95 -11.06
N GLY A 225 -10.99 -2.51 -11.72
CA GLY A 225 -10.81 -3.37 -12.88
C GLY A 225 -10.16 -4.73 -12.61
N GLU A 226 -10.24 -5.22 -11.39
CA GLU A 226 -9.51 -6.40 -10.89
C GLU A 226 -10.28 -7.73 -11.02
N GLY A 227 -11.47 -7.73 -11.62
CA GLY A 227 -12.27 -8.94 -11.92
C GLY A 227 -12.92 -9.60 -10.69
N TRP A 228 -12.90 -8.98 -9.52
CA TRP A 228 -13.53 -9.50 -8.30
C TRP A 228 -14.51 -8.48 -7.68
N GLY A 229 -15.35 -8.93 -6.74
CA GLY A 229 -16.29 -8.03 -6.05
C GLY A 229 -17.32 -7.36 -6.99
N GLY A 230 -17.62 -7.95 -8.16
CA GLY A 230 -18.52 -7.39 -9.16
C GLY A 230 -17.88 -6.38 -10.11
N MET A 231 -16.59 -6.15 -10.01
CA MET A 231 -15.82 -5.32 -10.94
C MET A 231 -15.52 -6.07 -12.24
N PRO A 232 -15.49 -5.38 -13.40
CA PRO A 232 -14.98 -5.98 -14.63
C PRO A 232 -13.49 -6.32 -14.51
N ASP A 233 -13.04 -7.34 -15.24
CA ASP A 233 -11.61 -7.60 -15.40
C ASP A 233 -11.10 -6.77 -16.60
N LEU A 234 -10.26 -5.79 -16.30
CA LEU A 234 -9.60 -4.97 -17.32
C LEU A 234 -8.20 -5.49 -17.69
N GLY A 235 -7.84 -6.67 -17.19
CA GLY A 235 -6.53 -7.30 -17.37
C GLY A 235 -5.60 -7.05 -16.19
N GLY A 236 -4.59 -7.94 -16.04
CA GLY A 236 -3.58 -7.83 -15.01
C GLY A 236 -3.82 -8.64 -13.74
N GLN A 237 -4.83 -9.49 -13.69
CA GLN A 237 -5.18 -10.37 -12.56
C GLN A 237 -4.93 -9.75 -11.18
N GLY A 238 -5.97 -9.28 -10.53
CA GLY A 238 -5.88 -8.59 -9.25
C GLY A 238 -5.05 -7.31 -9.36
N MET A 239 -4.01 -7.17 -8.55
CA MET A 239 -3.12 -6.00 -8.55
C MET A 239 -2.00 -6.04 -9.62
N GLY A 240 -2.00 -7.00 -10.56
CA GLY A 240 -0.96 -7.15 -11.59
C GLY A 240 -0.85 -5.99 -12.59
N TRP A 241 -1.84 -5.07 -12.61
CA TRP A 241 -1.78 -3.84 -13.39
C TRP A 241 -0.88 -2.76 -12.76
N LEU A 242 -0.56 -2.88 -11.46
CA LEU A 242 0.25 -1.89 -10.75
C LEU A 242 1.70 -1.91 -11.21
N LYS A 243 2.21 -0.72 -11.55
CA LYS A 243 3.60 -0.45 -11.92
C LYS A 243 4.14 0.69 -11.05
N HIS A 244 5.46 0.88 -11.08
CA HIS A 244 6.03 2.14 -10.61
C HIS A 244 5.45 3.28 -11.45
N HIS A 245 5.09 4.40 -10.84
CA HIS A 245 4.35 5.46 -11.55
C HIS A 245 5.09 6.03 -12.75
N ASP A 246 6.43 6.00 -12.74
CA ASP A 246 7.28 6.45 -13.84
C ASP A 246 7.27 5.51 -15.06
N ARG A 247 6.69 4.30 -14.96
CA ARG A 247 6.63 3.31 -16.05
C ARG A 247 5.33 3.33 -16.85
N TYR A 248 4.30 3.98 -16.36
CA TYR A 248 3.04 4.11 -17.12
C TYR A 248 3.21 4.99 -18.37
N ALA A 249 3.95 6.09 -18.26
CA ALA A 249 4.19 7.03 -19.36
C ALA A 249 5.03 6.40 -20.50
N ALA A 250 6.05 5.60 -20.16
CA ALA A 250 6.94 4.98 -21.15
C ALA A 250 6.22 4.01 -22.10
N GLU A 251 5.15 3.34 -21.64
CA GLU A 251 4.35 2.45 -22.51
C GLU A 251 3.36 3.22 -23.38
N ALA A 252 2.82 4.34 -22.93
CA ALA A 252 1.94 5.20 -23.72
C ALA A 252 2.68 5.75 -24.94
N GLU A 253 3.95 6.14 -24.81
CA GLU A 253 4.79 6.60 -25.92
C GLU A 253 5.12 5.48 -26.91
N SER A 254 5.35 4.25 -26.46
CA SER A 254 5.63 3.11 -27.32
C SER A 254 4.42 2.69 -28.18
N HIS A 255 3.19 2.93 -27.73
CA HIS A 255 1.97 2.66 -28.49
C HIS A 255 1.66 3.77 -29.51
N CYS A 256 2.07 5.01 -29.26
CA CYS A 256 1.89 6.09 -30.23
C CYS A 256 2.83 6.00 -31.45
N CYS A 257 4.03 5.45 -31.27
CA CYS A 257 5.00 5.32 -32.40
C CYS A 257 4.70 4.12 -33.32
N GLY A 258 3.90 3.14 -32.87
CA GLY A 258 3.55 1.95 -33.67
C GLY A 258 2.45 2.16 -34.72
N SER A 259 1.62 3.22 -34.60
CA SER A 259 0.49 3.45 -35.50
C SER A 259 0.78 4.39 -36.70
N ALA A 260 1.96 5.00 -36.77
CA ALA A 260 2.33 5.94 -37.83
C ALA A 260 3.10 5.32 -39.02
N ALA A 261 3.52 4.06 -38.91
CA ALA A 261 4.38 3.43 -39.92
C ALA A 261 3.62 2.62 -41.02
N ASP A 262 2.32 2.41 -40.90
CA ASP A 262 1.56 1.56 -41.85
C ASP A 262 0.66 2.33 -42.83
N ALA A 263 0.71 3.66 -42.84
CA ALA A 263 -0.15 4.48 -43.70
C ALA A 263 0.53 5.00 -44.99
N ALA A 264 1.68 4.49 -45.37
CA ALA A 264 2.37 4.99 -46.60
C ALA A 264 2.82 3.83 -47.50
N ARG A 265 1.87 3.13 -48.16
CA ARG A 265 2.14 2.36 -49.39
C ARG A 265 0.83 1.97 -50.08
N GLU A 266 0.29 2.83 -50.92
CA GLU A 266 -0.46 2.41 -52.11
C GLU A 266 0.30 2.88 -53.35
N PRO A 267 0.61 1.98 -54.31
CA PRO A 267 1.22 2.40 -55.57
C PRO A 267 0.16 2.91 -56.57
N ALA A 268 0.44 4.03 -57.13
CA ALA A 268 -0.28 4.52 -58.31
C ALA A 268 -0.05 3.57 -59.51
N HIS A 269 -1.15 3.11 -60.10
CA HIS A 269 -1.15 2.58 -61.48
C HIS A 269 -2.24 3.23 -62.33
N VAL A 270 -1.77 3.98 -63.32
CA VAL A 270 -2.24 4.29 -64.71
C VAL A 270 -3.71 4.58 -64.87
#